data_3976e067c86d644778055af3731eff23
#
_entry.id   3976e067c86d644778055af3731eff23
#
_cell.length_a   1.000
_cell.length_b   1.000
_cell.length_c   1.000
_cell.angle_alpha   90.00
_cell.angle_beta   90.00
_cell.angle_gamma   90.00
#
_symmetry.space_group_name_H-M   'P 1'
#
loop_
_entity.id
_entity.type
_entity.pdbx_description
1 polymer ?
#
loop_
_entity_poly.entity_id
_entity_poly.type
_entity_poly.pdbx_seq_one_letter_code
_entity_poly.pdbx_strand_id
1 'polypeptide(L)'
;MTREITTSTRTPKKATRGTVSYEDQTISTRAIALLAGVQHASIDVHGAGQDGARLSLTWGTLLLGFTALDQVDALAEAFADSQGAAKRVPERLDPTILSAEIGDEAYLPAISVGFREVPRCGVSTHTLAPGRLDSWAHRRHCLHIRVGVLLFRVLDQSAHASTLGMLTRAATIAKATMPQHS
;
A
#
# COMPACT_ATOMS: atom_id res chain seq x y z
N MET A 1 -29.05 -56.76 43.13
CA MET A 1 -28.72 -56.32 41.75
C MET A 1 -27.70 -55.24 41.82
N THR A 2 -26.41 -55.61 41.69
CA THR A 2 -25.27 -54.74 41.84
C THR A 2 -24.77 -54.40 40.41
N ARG A 3 -24.80 -53.11 40.04
CA ARG A 3 -24.28 -52.65 38.73
C ARG A 3 -22.81 -52.32 38.88
N GLU A 4 -21.97 -53.06 38.17
CA GLU A 4 -20.54 -52.76 37.96
C GLU A 4 -20.38 -51.58 37.00
N ILE A 5 -19.69 -50.55 37.46
CA ILE A 5 -19.30 -49.41 36.66
C ILE A 5 -17.89 -49.67 36.13
N THR A 6 -17.77 -50.04 34.84
CA THR A 6 -16.47 -50.21 34.18
C THR A 6 -15.89 -48.85 33.79
N THR A 7 -14.88 -48.41 34.52
CA THR A 7 -14.13 -47.18 34.22
C THR A 7 -13.10 -47.48 33.13
N SER A 8 -13.37 -47.05 31.90
CA SER A 8 -12.42 -47.12 30.79
C SER A 8 -11.40 -45.96 30.89
N THR A 9 -10.19 -46.30 31.29
CA THR A 9 -9.03 -45.39 31.29
C THR A 9 -8.51 -45.24 29.87
N ARG A 10 -8.89 -44.13 29.23
CA ARG A 10 -8.41 -43.74 27.91
C ARG A 10 -7.05 -43.06 28.04
N THR A 11 -5.98 -43.75 27.68
CA THR A 11 -4.61 -43.24 27.62
C THR A 11 -4.56 -42.06 26.64
N PRO A 12 -4.00 -40.86 27.02
CA PRO A 12 -3.92 -39.73 26.09
C PRO A 12 -2.94 -40.06 24.97
N LYS A 13 -3.43 -40.08 23.75
CA LYS A 13 -2.63 -40.24 22.53
C LYS A 13 -1.70 -39.04 22.43
N LYS A 14 -0.39 -39.26 22.52
CA LYS A 14 0.66 -38.26 22.38
C LYS A 14 0.46 -37.53 21.06
N ALA A 15 0.11 -36.24 21.12
CA ALA A 15 -0.06 -35.40 19.93
C ALA A 15 1.28 -35.30 19.23
N THR A 16 1.40 -35.93 18.09
CA THR A 16 2.55 -35.74 17.18
C THR A 16 2.45 -34.31 16.66
N ARG A 17 3.39 -33.49 17.04
CA ARG A 17 3.54 -32.14 16.50
C ARG A 17 3.88 -32.29 15.02
N GLY A 18 2.88 -32.24 14.16
CA GLY A 18 3.08 -32.18 12.73
C GLY A 18 3.80 -30.89 12.42
N THR A 19 4.96 -30.99 11.80
CA THR A 19 5.63 -29.83 11.21
C THR A 19 4.74 -29.37 10.06
N VAL A 20 4.03 -28.26 10.24
CA VAL A 20 3.27 -27.66 9.15
C VAL A 20 4.31 -27.04 8.21
N SER A 21 4.48 -27.65 7.05
CA SER A 21 5.25 -27.05 5.97
C SER A 21 4.46 -25.86 5.44
N TYR A 22 5.04 -24.67 5.51
CA TYR A 22 4.44 -23.44 4.97
C TYR A 22 4.68 -23.28 3.47
N GLU A 23 5.28 -24.26 2.81
CA GLU A 23 5.68 -24.17 1.40
C GLU A 23 4.49 -24.11 0.43
N ASP A 24 3.31 -24.59 0.84
CA ASP A 24 2.12 -24.64 -0.02
C ASP A 24 1.08 -23.53 0.27
N GLN A 25 1.35 -22.61 1.21
CA GLN A 25 0.42 -21.53 1.53
C GLN A 25 0.84 -20.22 0.87
N THR A 26 0.19 -19.87 -0.23
CA THR A 26 0.35 -18.56 -0.86
C THR A 26 -0.74 -17.62 -0.34
N ILE A 27 -0.38 -16.69 0.56
CA ILE A 27 -1.26 -15.61 0.99
C ILE A 27 -0.97 -14.42 0.08
N SER A 28 -1.95 -14.03 -0.74
CA SER A 28 -1.89 -12.82 -1.57
C SER A 28 -2.64 -11.69 -0.89
N THR A 29 -1.91 -10.68 -0.41
CA THR A 29 -2.49 -9.47 0.18
C THR A 29 -2.39 -8.32 -0.81
N ARG A 30 -3.47 -7.55 -0.97
CA ARG A 30 -3.48 -6.31 -1.76
C ARG A 30 -4.04 -5.19 -0.91
N ALA A 31 -3.35 -4.05 -0.91
CA ALA A 31 -3.86 -2.83 -0.30
C ALA A 31 -4.15 -1.80 -1.39
N ILE A 32 -5.26 -1.08 -1.25
CA ILE A 32 -5.68 -0.04 -2.19
C ILE A 32 -5.63 1.28 -1.45
N ALA A 33 -4.87 2.23 -1.99
CA ALA A 33 -4.84 3.62 -1.53
C ALA A 33 -5.55 4.51 -2.55
N LEU A 34 -6.55 5.28 -2.11
CA LEU A 34 -7.25 6.26 -2.92
C LEU A 34 -6.55 7.61 -2.75
N LEU A 35 -6.15 8.22 -3.86
CA LEU A 35 -5.44 9.50 -3.88
C LEU A 35 -6.29 10.53 -4.61
N ALA A 36 -6.68 11.59 -3.89
CA ALA A 36 -7.39 12.73 -4.44
C ALA A 36 -6.97 14.02 -3.74
N GLY A 37 -6.97 15.13 -4.46
CA GLY A 37 -6.51 16.41 -3.94
C GLY A 37 -5.00 16.43 -3.66
N VAL A 38 -4.54 17.47 -2.98
CA VAL A 38 -3.12 17.64 -2.67
C VAL A 38 -2.69 16.66 -1.59
N GLN A 39 -1.66 15.87 -1.88
CA GLN A 39 -1.12 14.86 -0.99
C GLN A 39 0.04 15.41 -0.17
N HIS A 40 0.11 15.01 1.10
CA HIS A 40 1.19 15.33 2.02
C HIS A 40 1.63 14.07 2.77
N ALA A 41 2.94 13.96 3.03
CA ALA A 41 3.48 12.92 3.89
C ALA A 41 4.65 13.47 4.70
N SER A 42 4.88 12.89 5.88
CA SER A 42 6.14 13.06 6.58
C SER A 42 7.16 12.03 6.10
N ILE A 43 8.41 12.44 6.06
CA ILE A 43 9.55 11.62 5.66
C ILE A 43 10.51 11.58 6.84
N ASP A 44 10.69 10.38 7.40
CA ASP A 44 11.57 10.17 8.54
C ASP A 44 12.70 9.22 8.15
N VAL A 45 13.93 9.55 8.57
CA VAL A 45 15.11 8.73 8.30
C VAL A 45 15.70 8.25 9.63
N HIS A 46 15.89 6.95 9.72
CA HIS A 46 16.52 6.30 10.88
C HIS A 46 17.88 5.75 10.51
N GLY A 47 18.91 6.04 11.31
CA GLY A 47 20.27 5.54 11.10
C GLY A 47 20.94 6.11 9.84
N ALA A 48 20.73 7.41 9.54
CA ALA A 48 21.33 8.06 8.38
C ALA A 48 22.84 7.84 8.30
N GLY A 49 23.33 7.43 7.12
CA GLY A 49 24.75 7.15 6.88
C GLY A 49 25.28 5.86 7.52
N GLN A 50 24.45 5.05 8.15
CA GLN A 50 24.83 3.77 8.78
C GLN A 50 24.35 2.58 7.93
N ASP A 51 25.01 1.44 8.09
CA ASP A 51 24.50 0.17 7.60
C ASP A 51 23.16 -0.13 8.27
N GLY A 52 22.12 -0.33 7.44
CA GLY A 52 20.75 -0.53 7.91
C GLY A 52 19.92 0.74 8.07
N ALA A 53 20.37 1.88 7.50
CA ALA A 53 19.57 3.08 7.38
C ALA A 53 18.20 2.76 6.76
N ARG A 54 17.15 3.40 7.27
CA ARG A 54 15.77 3.19 6.82
C ARG A 54 15.09 4.53 6.58
N LEU A 55 14.30 4.59 5.52
CA LEU A 55 13.41 5.72 5.27
C LEU A 55 11.98 5.27 5.50
N SER A 56 11.22 6.05 6.25
CA SER A 56 9.80 5.86 6.48
C SER A 56 9.03 7.04 5.89
N LEU A 57 7.93 6.74 5.22
CA LEU A 57 7.05 7.73 4.64
C LEU A 57 5.65 7.52 5.25
N THR A 58 5.23 8.45 6.11
CA THR A 58 3.89 8.43 6.72
C THR A 58 2.96 9.30 5.88
N TRP A 59 1.98 8.66 5.25
CA TRP A 59 1.09 9.26 4.28
C TRP A 59 -0.37 8.95 4.63
N GLY A 60 -1.01 9.86 5.37
CA GLY A 60 -2.31 9.59 5.96
C GLY A 60 -2.26 8.35 6.87
N THR A 61 -3.08 7.35 6.57
CA THR A 61 -3.10 6.05 7.29
C THR A 61 -2.11 5.02 6.72
N LEU A 62 -1.34 5.38 5.69
CA LEU A 62 -0.36 4.50 5.05
C LEU A 62 1.06 4.82 5.55
N LEU A 63 1.73 3.80 6.08
CA LEU A 63 3.14 3.85 6.44
C LEU A 63 3.95 3.00 5.45
N LEU A 64 4.86 3.61 4.71
CA LEU A 64 5.78 2.92 3.82
C LEU A 64 7.17 2.91 4.43
N GLY A 65 7.79 1.73 4.49
CA GLY A 65 9.15 1.55 4.98
C GLY A 65 10.07 1.06 3.86
N PHE A 66 11.21 1.73 3.71
CA PHE A 66 12.23 1.44 2.71
C PHE A 66 13.56 1.16 3.40
N THR A 67 14.26 0.14 2.93
CA THR A 67 15.59 -0.27 3.43
C THR A 67 16.68 -0.07 2.40
N ALA A 68 16.33 0.32 1.17
CA ALA A 68 17.25 0.55 0.08
C ALA A 68 16.75 1.70 -0.82
N LEU A 69 17.70 2.42 -1.43
CA LEU A 69 17.41 3.57 -2.29
C LEU A 69 16.56 3.17 -3.51
N ASP A 70 16.90 2.07 -4.15
CA ASP A 70 16.24 1.56 -5.34
C ASP A 70 14.74 1.26 -5.14
N GLN A 71 14.33 0.95 -3.91
CA GLN A 71 12.91 0.79 -3.56
C GLN A 71 12.15 2.12 -3.61
N VAL A 72 12.78 3.21 -3.15
CA VAL A 72 12.20 4.55 -3.19
C VAL A 72 12.16 5.06 -4.62
N ASP A 73 13.27 4.86 -5.36
CA ASP A 73 13.37 5.24 -6.76
C ASP A 73 12.32 4.54 -7.61
N ALA A 74 12.14 3.22 -7.45
CA ALA A 74 11.11 2.47 -8.18
C ALA A 74 9.70 3.03 -7.97
N LEU A 75 9.38 3.46 -6.74
CA LEU A 75 8.09 4.09 -6.46
C LEU A 75 7.98 5.46 -7.13
N ALA A 76 9.03 6.29 -7.06
CA ALA A 76 9.05 7.60 -7.68
C ALA A 76 8.97 7.52 -9.21
N GLU A 77 9.71 6.59 -9.82
CA GLU A 77 9.70 6.32 -11.26
C GLU A 77 8.32 5.86 -11.75
N ALA A 78 7.64 4.97 -11.00
CA ALA A 78 6.30 4.53 -11.36
C ALA A 78 5.29 5.69 -11.46
N PHE A 79 5.41 6.69 -10.58
CA PHE A 79 4.61 7.91 -10.67
C PHE A 79 5.09 8.83 -11.80
N ALA A 80 6.39 8.96 -12.03
CA ALA A 80 6.93 9.75 -13.13
C ALA A 80 6.50 9.19 -14.49
N ASP A 81 6.62 7.88 -14.70
CA ASP A 81 6.21 7.19 -15.93
C ASP A 81 4.71 7.31 -16.20
N SER A 82 3.92 7.45 -15.15
CA SER A 82 2.46 7.61 -15.28
C SER A 82 2.01 9.03 -15.64
N GLN A 83 2.91 10.01 -15.74
CA GLN A 83 2.58 11.42 -15.94
C GLN A 83 1.76 11.68 -17.22
N GLY A 84 2.08 10.96 -18.31
CA GLY A 84 1.30 11.02 -19.56
C GLY A 84 -0.14 10.52 -19.39
N ALA A 85 -0.32 9.45 -18.61
CA ALA A 85 -1.63 8.87 -18.33
C ALA A 85 -2.44 9.71 -17.33
N ALA A 86 -1.77 10.42 -16.42
CA ALA A 86 -2.40 11.31 -15.45
C ALA A 86 -3.18 12.48 -16.09
N LYS A 87 -2.84 12.87 -17.32
CA LYS A 87 -3.59 13.89 -18.07
C LYS A 87 -5.03 13.47 -18.42
N ARG A 88 -5.36 12.19 -18.28
CA ARG A 88 -6.70 11.65 -18.58
C ARG A 88 -7.65 11.68 -17.38
N VAL A 89 -7.13 11.88 -16.17
CA VAL A 89 -7.97 12.06 -14.99
C VAL A 89 -8.36 13.52 -14.82
N PRO A 90 -9.44 13.85 -14.09
CA PRO A 90 -9.84 15.23 -13.83
C PRO A 90 -8.70 16.05 -13.25
N GLU A 91 -8.67 17.35 -13.52
CA GLU A 91 -7.69 18.26 -12.95
C GLU A 91 -7.78 18.29 -11.42
N ARG A 92 -9.00 18.36 -10.90
CA ARG A 92 -9.31 18.30 -9.48
C ARG A 92 -10.65 17.63 -9.25
N LEU A 93 -10.71 16.76 -8.26
CA LEU A 93 -11.96 16.14 -7.82
C LEU A 93 -12.67 17.04 -6.81
N ASP A 94 -14.02 17.11 -6.91
CA ASP A 94 -14.82 17.80 -5.89
C ASP A 94 -14.68 17.05 -4.54
N PRO A 95 -14.33 17.74 -3.44
CA PRO A 95 -14.18 17.11 -2.13
C PRO A 95 -15.44 16.39 -1.63
N THR A 96 -16.62 16.86 -2.03
CA THR A 96 -17.90 16.23 -1.64
C THR A 96 -18.06 14.82 -2.20
N ILE A 97 -17.48 14.57 -3.36
CA ILE A 97 -17.49 13.26 -4.01
C ILE A 97 -16.57 12.31 -3.27
N LEU A 98 -15.44 12.82 -2.79
CA LEU A 98 -14.44 12.03 -2.08
C LEU A 98 -14.96 11.51 -0.75
N SER A 99 -15.63 12.35 0.03
CA SER A 99 -16.20 11.96 1.32
C SER A 99 -17.29 10.88 1.20
N ALA A 100 -18.02 10.87 0.08
CA ALA A 100 -19.02 9.83 -0.19
C ALA A 100 -18.40 8.46 -0.54
N GLU A 101 -17.20 8.43 -1.13
CA GLU A 101 -16.50 7.19 -1.49
C GLU A 101 -15.62 6.63 -0.37
N ILE A 102 -15.02 7.50 0.44
CA ILE A 102 -14.07 7.09 1.50
C ILE A 102 -14.82 6.76 2.80
N GLY A 103 -16.01 7.32 3.00
CA GLY A 103 -16.74 7.17 4.26
C GLY A 103 -16.09 7.97 5.40
N ASP A 104 -16.37 7.57 6.63
CA ASP A 104 -15.80 8.21 7.81
C ASP A 104 -14.34 7.77 8.00
N GLU A 105 -13.39 8.69 7.79
CA GLU A 105 -11.94 8.43 7.93
C GLU A 105 -11.54 7.89 9.31
N ALA A 106 -12.35 8.14 10.35
CA ALA A 106 -12.08 7.66 11.71
C ALA A 106 -12.02 6.12 11.81
N TYR A 107 -12.57 5.41 10.83
CA TYR A 107 -12.61 3.94 10.82
C TYR A 107 -11.64 3.31 9.82
N LEU A 108 -10.82 4.08 9.09
CA LEU A 108 -9.84 3.52 8.18
C LEU A 108 -8.68 2.88 8.95
N PRO A 109 -8.36 1.62 8.68
CA PRO A 109 -7.24 0.96 9.33
C PRO A 109 -5.92 1.56 8.87
N ALA A 110 -4.96 1.70 9.79
CA ALA A 110 -3.59 2.01 9.43
C ALA A 110 -2.95 0.80 8.72
N ILE A 111 -2.29 1.05 7.59
CA ILE A 111 -1.61 0.05 6.78
C ILE A 111 -0.12 0.34 6.79
N SER A 112 0.68 -0.67 7.16
CA SER A 112 2.14 -0.59 7.08
C SER A 112 2.66 -1.56 6.02
N VAL A 113 3.48 -1.04 5.11
CA VAL A 113 4.10 -1.83 4.04
C VAL A 113 5.60 -1.59 4.04
N GLY A 114 6.36 -2.66 4.27
CA GLY A 114 7.81 -2.69 4.10
C GLY A 114 8.18 -3.44 2.82
N PHE A 115 9.09 -2.88 2.06
CA PHE A 115 9.62 -3.54 0.86
C PHE A 115 10.88 -4.33 1.23
N ARG A 116 10.93 -5.61 0.86
CA ARG A 116 12.14 -6.46 1.02
C ARG A 116 13.03 -6.41 -0.21
N GLU A 117 12.40 -6.23 -1.36
CA GLU A 117 13.04 -6.16 -2.67
C GLU A 117 12.50 -4.95 -3.42
N VAL A 118 13.11 -4.61 -4.55
CA VAL A 118 12.59 -3.58 -5.46
C VAL A 118 11.21 -4.01 -5.95
N PRO A 119 10.17 -3.22 -5.69
CA PRO A 119 8.82 -3.61 -6.05
C PRO A 119 8.63 -3.59 -7.57
N ARG A 120 7.90 -4.57 -8.08
CA ARG A 120 7.44 -4.52 -9.48
C ARG A 120 6.36 -3.44 -9.62
N CYS A 121 6.55 -2.55 -10.57
CA CYS A 121 5.65 -1.46 -10.86
C CYS A 121 4.84 -1.69 -12.13
N GLY A 122 3.66 -1.09 -12.22
CA GLY A 122 2.83 -1.13 -13.41
C GLY A 122 1.80 0.00 -13.40
N VAL A 123 1.56 0.58 -14.56
CA VAL A 123 0.64 1.70 -14.75
C VAL A 123 -0.50 1.27 -15.68
N SER A 124 -1.73 1.59 -15.33
CA SER A 124 -2.90 1.39 -16.18
C SER A 124 -3.98 2.43 -15.91
N THR A 125 -4.77 2.76 -16.93
CA THR A 125 -5.93 3.65 -16.77
C THR A 125 -7.20 2.82 -16.72
N HIS A 126 -8.11 3.18 -15.83
CA HIS A 126 -9.38 2.53 -15.66
C HIS A 126 -10.51 3.56 -15.70
N THR A 127 -11.67 3.10 -16.12
CA THR A 127 -12.91 3.87 -16.02
C THR A 127 -13.66 3.35 -14.80
N LEU A 128 -13.86 4.18 -13.80
CA LEU A 128 -14.72 3.84 -12.67
C LEU A 128 -16.18 3.84 -13.15
N ALA A 129 -16.88 2.76 -12.85
CA ALA A 129 -18.34 2.74 -13.01
C ALA A 129 -18.95 3.74 -12.02
N PRO A 130 -20.05 4.43 -12.37
CA PRO A 130 -20.78 5.26 -11.43
C PRO A 130 -21.20 4.42 -10.22
N GLY A 131 -20.88 4.90 -9.02
CA GLY A 131 -21.27 4.24 -7.78
C GLY A 131 -22.81 4.29 -7.61
N ARG A 132 -23.34 3.47 -6.67
CA ARG A 132 -24.79 3.41 -6.38
C ARG A 132 -25.38 4.75 -5.90
N LEU A 133 -24.54 5.67 -5.42
CA LEU A 133 -24.91 6.99 -4.91
C LEU A 133 -24.63 8.11 -5.93
N ASP A 134 -24.01 7.79 -7.04
CA ASP A 134 -23.69 8.78 -8.07
C ASP A 134 -24.93 9.08 -8.92
N SER A 135 -25.66 10.11 -8.54
CA SER A 135 -26.55 10.83 -9.48
C SER A 135 -25.79 11.50 -10.65
N TRP A 136 -24.48 11.41 -10.63
CA TRP A 136 -23.53 11.97 -11.60
C TRP A 136 -23.15 10.90 -12.62
N ALA A 137 -23.91 10.85 -13.70
CA ALA A 137 -23.80 9.88 -14.79
C ALA A 137 -22.49 9.93 -15.61
N HIS A 138 -21.41 10.48 -15.09
CA HIS A 138 -20.17 10.62 -15.83
C HIS A 138 -19.19 9.51 -15.46
N ARG A 139 -18.83 8.70 -16.47
CA ARG A 139 -17.71 7.76 -16.36
C ARG A 139 -16.45 8.54 -16.00
N ARG A 140 -15.86 8.23 -14.85
CA ARG A 140 -14.62 8.85 -14.40
C ARG A 140 -13.45 7.98 -14.72
N HIS A 141 -12.44 8.58 -15.27
CA HIS A 141 -11.16 7.93 -15.42
C HIS A 141 -10.40 8.00 -14.09
N CYS A 142 -9.79 6.91 -13.70
CA CYS A 142 -8.80 6.88 -12.63
C CYS A 142 -7.52 6.25 -13.15
N LEU A 143 -6.40 6.65 -12.58
CA LEU A 143 -5.12 6.08 -12.88
C LEU A 143 -4.79 5.05 -11.80
N HIS A 144 -4.44 3.85 -12.21
CA HIS A 144 -3.96 2.79 -11.35
C HIS A 144 -2.44 2.68 -11.47
N ILE A 145 -1.74 2.90 -10.36
CA ILE A 145 -0.31 2.68 -10.24
C ILE A 145 -0.11 1.55 -9.25
N ARG A 146 0.38 0.42 -9.72
CA ARG A 146 0.67 -0.74 -8.90
C ARG A 146 2.14 -0.73 -8.50
N VAL A 147 2.41 -0.93 -7.23
CA VAL A 147 3.76 -1.04 -6.68
C VAL A 147 3.78 -2.23 -5.72
N GLY A 148 4.23 -3.38 -6.20
CA GLY A 148 4.15 -4.63 -5.47
C GLY A 148 2.72 -5.00 -5.07
N VAL A 149 2.46 -5.04 -3.76
CA VAL A 149 1.14 -5.35 -3.18
C VAL A 149 0.22 -4.13 -3.10
N LEU A 150 0.74 -2.92 -3.29
CA LEU A 150 -0.03 -1.68 -3.24
C LEU A 150 -0.63 -1.37 -4.61
N LEU A 151 -1.86 -0.89 -4.58
CA LEU A 151 -2.54 -0.30 -5.72
C LEU A 151 -2.95 1.14 -5.36
N PHE A 152 -2.28 2.11 -5.95
CA PHE A 152 -2.69 3.51 -5.86
C PHE A 152 -3.74 3.78 -6.94
N ARG A 153 -4.91 4.22 -6.51
CA ARG A 153 -5.95 4.76 -7.40
C ARG A 153 -5.88 6.27 -7.33
N VAL A 154 -5.32 6.88 -8.37
CA VAL A 154 -5.20 8.33 -8.46
C VAL A 154 -6.43 8.88 -9.18
N LEU A 155 -7.18 9.72 -8.49
CA LEU A 155 -8.50 10.18 -8.94
C LEU A 155 -8.43 11.55 -9.64
N ASP A 156 -7.39 12.34 -9.38
CA ASP A 156 -7.19 13.63 -10.01
C ASP A 156 -5.70 13.99 -10.24
N GLN A 157 -5.46 15.00 -11.10
CA GLN A 157 -4.11 15.43 -11.45
C GLN A 157 -3.38 16.08 -10.29
N SER A 158 -4.11 16.76 -9.38
CA SER A 158 -3.50 17.40 -8.21
C SER A 158 -2.92 16.37 -7.25
N ALA A 159 -3.61 15.24 -7.05
CA ALA A 159 -3.09 14.10 -6.29
C ALA A 159 -1.84 13.49 -6.94
N HIS A 160 -1.87 13.31 -8.27
CA HIS A 160 -0.71 12.78 -8.99
C HIS A 160 0.51 13.70 -8.86
N ALA A 161 0.34 14.99 -9.15
CA ALA A 161 1.44 15.97 -9.15
C ALA A 161 2.06 16.13 -7.75
N SER A 162 1.22 16.25 -6.71
CA SER A 162 1.72 16.38 -5.34
C SER A 162 2.40 15.12 -4.83
N THR A 163 1.88 13.94 -5.19
CA THR A 163 2.51 12.66 -4.88
C THR A 163 3.88 12.54 -5.55
N LEU A 164 3.97 12.84 -6.85
CA LEU A 164 5.23 12.80 -7.57
C LEU A 164 6.27 13.74 -6.92
N GLY A 165 5.88 14.97 -6.59
CA GLY A 165 6.77 15.91 -5.89
C GLY A 165 7.25 15.40 -4.54
N MET A 166 6.36 14.79 -3.77
CA MET A 166 6.67 14.19 -2.47
C MET A 166 7.64 13.01 -2.62
N LEU A 167 7.40 12.10 -3.57
CA LEU A 167 8.26 10.94 -3.81
C LEU A 167 9.64 11.33 -4.36
N THR A 168 9.71 12.34 -5.24
CA THR A 168 10.98 12.92 -5.72
C THR A 168 11.79 13.47 -4.55
N ARG A 169 11.14 14.14 -3.60
CA ARG A 169 11.80 14.62 -2.37
C ARG A 169 12.28 13.46 -1.51
N ALA A 170 11.46 12.40 -1.34
CA ALA A 170 11.84 11.21 -0.59
C ALA A 170 13.06 10.52 -1.22
N ALA A 171 13.11 10.37 -2.54
CA ALA A 171 14.23 9.82 -3.27
C ALA A 171 15.51 10.67 -3.09
N THR A 172 15.39 11.99 -3.13
CA THR A 172 16.51 12.91 -2.86
C THR A 172 17.07 12.72 -1.44
N ILE A 173 16.19 12.61 -0.45
CA ILE A 173 16.59 12.37 0.96
C ILE A 173 17.24 10.98 1.09
N ALA A 174 16.63 9.94 0.50
CA ALA A 174 17.17 8.59 0.53
C ALA A 174 18.58 8.54 -0.07
N LYS A 175 18.79 9.18 -1.21
CA LYS A 175 20.12 9.26 -1.87
C LYS A 175 21.18 9.93 -0.99
N ALA A 176 20.79 10.91 -0.17
CA ALA A 176 21.71 11.61 0.74
C ALA A 176 21.97 10.85 2.03
N THR A 177 21.10 9.94 2.44
CA THR A 177 21.10 9.36 3.80
C THR A 177 21.25 7.84 3.87
N MET A 178 20.90 7.13 2.79
CA MET A 178 21.03 5.67 2.72
C MET A 178 22.34 5.26 2.04
N PRO A 179 23.02 4.22 2.54
CA PRO A 179 24.23 3.74 1.89
C PRO A 179 23.92 3.21 0.50
N GLN A 180 24.75 3.57 -0.46
CA GLN A 180 24.70 2.99 -1.79
C GLN A 180 25.49 1.69 -1.76
N HIS A 181 24.81 0.56 -1.83
CA HIS A 181 25.49 -0.72 -2.03
C HIS A 181 26.04 -0.77 -3.45
N SER A 182 27.38 -0.71 -3.53
CA SER A 182 28.14 -0.86 -4.79
C SER A 182 28.24 -2.32 -5.16
#